data_4fa2fbc03ee48f5df4b588300defd75a
#
_entry.id   4fa2fbc03ee48f5df4b588300defd75a
#
_cell.length_a   1.000
_cell.length_b   1.000
_cell.length_c   1.000
_cell.angle_alpha   90.00
_cell.angle_beta   90.00
_cell.angle_gamma   90.00
#
_symmetry.space_group_name_H-M   'P 1'
#
loop_
_entity.id
_entity.type
_entity.pdbx_description
1 polymer ?
#
loop_
_entity_poly.entity_id
_entity_poly.type
_entity_poly.pdbx_seq_one_letter_code
_entity_poly.pdbx_strand_id
1 'polypeptide(L)' 'METELLKRITVIPGLMGGRPTIRGIRFQVADVLGYLAAGMTEKELLENFPFLEEDDIKAALLYAAKKINHPVIRVNCNAA' A
#
# COMPACT_ATOMS: atom_id res chain seq x y z
N MET A 1 9.12 -3.80 -13.56
CA MET A 1 9.04 -4.06 -12.12
C MET A 1 7.93 -3.29 -11.44
N GLU A 2 7.99 -1.98 -11.49
CA GLU A 2 6.94 -1.18 -10.87
C GLU A 2 5.57 -1.47 -11.45
N THR A 3 5.51 -1.60 -12.77
CA THR A 3 4.23 -1.87 -13.42
C THR A 3 3.62 -3.18 -12.93
N GLU A 4 4.46 -4.18 -12.75
CA GLU A 4 3.98 -5.47 -12.28
C GLU A 4 3.46 -5.37 -10.86
N LEU A 5 4.17 -4.64 -10.02
CA LEU A 5 3.71 -4.46 -8.64
C LEU A 5 2.39 -3.72 -8.61
N LEU A 6 2.27 -2.66 -9.39
CA LEU A 6 1.07 -1.84 -9.35
C LEU A 6 -0.17 -2.58 -9.84
N LYS A 7 0.01 -3.62 -10.63
CA LYS A 7 -1.12 -4.42 -11.07
C LYS A 7 -1.82 -5.13 -9.92
N ARG A 8 -1.15 -5.26 -8.80
CA ARG A 8 -1.75 -5.87 -7.62
C ARG A 8 -2.73 -4.95 -6.92
N ILE A 9 -2.71 -3.68 -7.27
CA ILE A 9 -3.61 -2.71 -6.63
C ILE A 9 -4.83 -2.53 -7.51
N THR A 10 -6.01 -2.70 -6.92
CA THR A 10 -7.26 -2.60 -7.66
C THR A 10 -8.14 -1.52 -7.07
N VAL A 11 -8.90 -0.87 -7.93
CA VAL A 11 -9.89 0.13 -7.51
C VAL A 11 -11.19 -0.31 -8.15
N ILE A 12 -12.03 -0.93 -7.37
CA ILE A 12 -13.26 -1.53 -7.88
C ILE A 12 -14.45 -0.83 -7.25
N PRO A 13 -15.32 -0.21 -8.07
CA PRO A 13 -16.51 0.45 -7.52
C PRO A 13 -17.32 -0.57 -6.73
N GLY A 14 -17.75 -0.17 -5.55
CA GLY A 14 -18.56 -1.05 -4.71
C GLY A 14 -17.74 -1.95 -3.81
N LEU A 15 -16.44 -2.05 -4.03
CA LEU A 15 -15.59 -2.82 -3.13
C LEU A 15 -14.87 -1.84 -2.22
N MET A 16 -15.11 -1.94 -0.94
CA MET A 16 -14.53 -1.03 0.06
C MET A 16 -14.74 0.43 -0.31
N GLY A 17 -15.91 0.73 -0.87
CA GLY A 17 -16.22 2.10 -1.24
C GLY A 17 -15.40 2.64 -2.39
N GLY A 18 -14.83 1.78 -3.20
CA GLY A 18 -14.01 2.21 -4.33
C GLY A 18 -12.60 2.58 -3.93
N ARG A 19 -12.20 2.29 -2.70
CA ARG A 19 -10.84 2.59 -2.27
C ARG A 19 -9.87 1.55 -2.82
N PRO A 20 -8.60 1.92 -2.92
CA PRO A 20 -7.61 0.97 -3.43
C PRO A 20 -7.52 -0.28 -2.55
N THR A 21 -7.60 -1.43 -3.19
CA THR A 21 -7.54 -2.70 -2.50
C THR A 21 -6.45 -3.58 -3.10
N ILE A 22 -6.15 -4.66 -2.40
CA ILE A 22 -5.13 -5.62 -2.82
C ILE A 22 -5.80 -6.73 -3.62
N ARG A 23 -5.46 -6.84 -4.90
CA ARG A 23 -5.90 -7.93 -5.79
C ARG A 23 -7.39 -8.24 -5.69
N GLY A 24 -8.22 -7.20 -5.58
CA GLY A 24 -9.66 -7.40 -5.51
C GLY A 24 -10.16 -7.99 -4.21
N ILE A 25 -9.30 -8.09 -3.21
CA ILE A 25 -9.66 -8.61 -1.90
C ILE A 25 -10.19 -7.47 -1.05
N ARG A 26 -11.02 -7.79 -0.08
CA ARG A 26 -11.55 -6.77 0.83
C ARG A 26 -10.50 -6.38 1.86
N PHE A 27 -9.39 -5.91 1.37
CA PHE A 27 -8.28 -5.48 2.21
C PHE A 27 -7.61 -4.31 1.50
N GLN A 28 -7.59 -3.16 2.16
CA GLN A 28 -7.19 -1.93 1.50
C GLN A 28 -5.69 -1.68 1.58
N VAL A 29 -5.21 -0.90 0.61
CA VAL A 29 -3.84 -0.38 0.70
C VAL A 29 -3.68 0.36 2.02
N ALA A 30 -4.68 1.15 2.40
CA ALA A 30 -4.63 1.88 3.66
C ALA A 30 -4.46 0.96 4.86
N ASP A 31 -5.02 -0.24 4.80
CA ASP A 31 -4.88 -1.19 5.91
C ASP A 31 -3.43 -1.64 6.05
N VAL A 32 -2.79 -1.93 4.93
CA VAL A 32 -1.38 -2.31 4.95
C VAL A 32 -0.56 -1.21 5.58
N LEU A 33 -0.76 0.01 5.11
CA LEU A 33 0.01 1.14 5.60
C LEU A 33 -0.25 1.39 7.08
N GLY A 34 -1.51 1.26 7.49
CA GLY A 34 -1.87 1.49 8.87
C GLY A 34 -1.22 0.51 9.83
N TYR A 35 -1.20 -0.76 9.46
CA TYR A 35 -0.57 -1.76 10.31
C TYR A 35 0.93 -1.54 10.41
N LEU A 36 1.56 -1.20 9.29
CA LEU A 36 2.99 -0.92 9.32
C LEU A 36 3.28 0.32 10.16
N ALA A 37 2.44 1.33 10.05
CA ALA A 37 2.61 2.55 10.84
C ALA A 37 2.45 2.28 12.32
N ALA A 38 1.63 1.30 12.66
CA ALA A 38 1.41 0.94 14.05
C ALA A 38 2.53 0.09 14.63
N GLY A 39 3.51 -0.26 13.82
CA GLY A 39 4.69 -0.98 14.30
C GLY A 39 4.73 -2.44 13.91
N MET A 40 3.74 -2.92 13.17
CA MET A 40 3.76 -4.30 12.73
C MET A 40 4.83 -4.48 11.66
N THR A 41 5.59 -5.56 11.77
CA THR A 41 6.59 -5.85 10.75
C THR A 41 5.94 -6.52 9.56
N GLU A 42 6.65 -6.54 8.43
CA GLU A 42 6.13 -7.22 7.24
C GLU A 42 5.88 -8.68 7.54
N LYS A 43 6.77 -9.29 8.28
CA LYS A 43 6.62 -10.71 8.64
C LYS A 43 5.35 -10.91 9.45
N GLU A 44 5.11 -10.05 10.43
CA GLU A 44 3.90 -10.15 11.24
C GLU A 44 2.65 -9.94 10.40
N LEU A 45 2.73 -9.00 9.47
CA LEU A 45 1.60 -8.72 8.59
C LEU A 45 1.24 -9.96 7.76
N LEU A 46 2.25 -10.60 7.21
CA LEU A 46 2.02 -11.81 6.42
C LEU A 46 1.50 -12.96 7.28
N GLU A 47 1.96 -13.04 8.51
CA GLU A 47 1.48 -14.09 9.42
C GLU A 47 0.04 -13.86 9.83
N ASN A 48 -0.32 -12.62 10.08
CA ASN A 48 -1.68 -12.31 10.51
C ASN A 48 -2.69 -12.32 9.38
N PHE A 49 -2.24 -12.06 8.17
CA PHE A 49 -3.11 -12.02 7.00
C PHE A 49 -2.54 -12.94 5.93
N PRO A 50 -2.79 -14.25 6.08
CA PRO A 50 -2.15 -15.25 5.19
C PRO A 50 -2.48 -15.10 3.71
N PHE A 51 -3.55 -14.37 3.38
CA PHE A 51 -3.86 -14.14 1.96
C PHE A 51 -2.93 -13.11 1.32
N LEU A 52 -2.16 -12.38 2.13
CA LEU A 52 -1.23 -11.41 1.59
C LEU A 52 0.06 -12.10 1.13
N GLU A 53 0.65 -11.52 0.12
CA GLU A 53 1.94 -11.94 -0.37
C GLU A 53 2.94 -10.82 -0.15
N GLU A 54 4.20 -11.17 -0.12
CA GLU A 54 5.26 -10.19 0.11
C GLU A 54 5.17 -9.04 -0.89
N ASP A 55 4.90 -9.36 -2.15
CA ASP A 55 4.81 -8.34 -3.18
C ASP A 55 3.59 -7.46 -3.01
N ASP A 56 2.57 -7.93 -2.30
CA ASP A 56 1.41 -7.09 -2.02
C ASP A 56 1.79 -5.91 -1.14
N ILE A 57 2.68 -6.15 -0.19
CA ILE A 57 3.13 -5.09 0.70
C ILE A 57 3.95 -4.08 -0.08
N LYS A 58 4.84 -4.57 -0.94
CA LYS A 58 5.64 -3.69 -1.77
C LYS A 58 4.75 -2.86 -2.70
N ALA A 59 3.72 -3.51 -3.25
CA ALA A 59 2.79 -2.82 -4.14
C ALA A 59 2.05 -1.71 -3.41
N ALA A 60 1.61 -1.99 -2.19
CA ALA A 60 0.90 -0.99 -1.41
C ALA A 60 1.78 0.22 -1.12
N LEU A 61 3.02 -0.04 -0.75
CA LEU A 61 3.97 1.05 -0.47
C LEU A 61 4.25 1.86 -1.72
N LEU A 62 4.44 1.17 -2.84
CA LEU A 62 4.73 1.86 -4.10
C LEU A 62 3.53 2.69 -4.54
N TYR A 63 2.34 2.13 -4.43
CA TYR A 63 1.14 2.85 -4.80
C TYR A 63 1.00 4.13 -3.98
N ALA A 64 1.20 4.01 -2.68
CA ALA A 64 1.10 5.16 -1.80
C ALA A 64 2.14 6.22 -2.16
N ALA A 65 3.36 5.78 -2.41
CA ALA A 65 4.42 6.71 -2.76
C ALA A 65 4.09 7.48 -4.02
N LYS A 66 3.54 6.79 -5.01
CA LYS A 66 3.18 7.44 -6.26
C LYS A 66 2.03 8.42 -6.08
N LYS A 67 1.09 8.08 -5.22
CA LYS A 67 -0.04 8.96 -4.97
C LYS A 67 0.35 10.23 -4.23
N ILE A 68 1.33 10.14 -3.37
CA ILE A 68 1.76 11.28 -2.57
C ILE A 68 2.81 12.11 -3.27
N ASN A 69 3.48 11.50 -4.23
CA ASN A 69 4.63 12.13 -4.86
C ASN A 69 4.20 13.27 -5.77
N HIS A 70 4.42 14.48 -5.31
CA HIS A 70 4.15 15.67 -6.09
C HIS A 70 5.47 16.30 -6.45
N PRO A 71 5.63 16.67 -7.71
CA PRO A 71 6.92 17.18 -8.15
C PRO A 71 7.36 18.44 -7.44
N VAL A 72 6.41 19.20 -6.95
CA VAL A 72 6.77 20.46 -6.31
C VAL A 72 7.14 20.31 -4.86
N ILE A 73 6.73 19.23 -4.27
CA ILE A 73 6.99 19.07 -2.85
C ILE A 73 8.41 18.65 -2.65
N ARG A 74 9.10 19.50 -2.03
CA ARG A 74 10.46 19.19 -1.68
C ARG A 74 10.57 19.38 -0.20
N VAL A 75 10.39 18.32 0.50
CA VAL A 75 10.55 18.39 1.94
C VAL A 75 11.97 18.83 2.19
N ASN A 76 12.08 19.90 2.89
CA ASN A 76 13.38 20.41 3.19
C ASN A 76 13.97 19.62 4.34
N CYS A 77 14.84 18.71 3.97
CA CYS A 77 15.42 17.85 4.97
C CYS A 77 16.23 18.61 5.99
N ASN A 78 16.65 19.79 5.61
CA ASN A 78 17.43 20.60 6.53
C ASN A 78 16.57 21.17 7.62
N ALA A 79 15.29 21.18 7.41
CA ALA A 79 14.39 21.67 8.43
C ALA A 79 14.38 20.76 9.62
N ALA A 80 14.86 19.57 9.41
CA ALA A 80 14.90 18.62 10.52
C ALA A 80 16.02 18.97 11.46
#